data_af054edf008dd569ee100aa40f59efa8
#
_entry.id   af054edf008dd569ee100aa40f59efa8
#
_cell.length_a   1.000
_cell.length_b   1.000
_cell.length_c   1.000
_cell.angle_alpha   90.00
_cell.angle_beta   90.00
_cell.angle_gamma   90.00
#
_symmetry.space_group_name_H-M   'P 1'
#
loop_
_entity.id
_entity.type
_entity.pdbx_description
1 polymer ?
#
loop_
_entity_poly.entity_id
_entity_poly.type
_entity_poly.pdbx_seq_one_letter_code
_entity_poly.pdbx_strand_id
1 'polypeptide(L)'
;MFKIKLTSKAKRELRKLSKEEKLSIGEIIEELKENPLIGKPLDRELIRKFSYRVGIYRVIYKINQQDKIVKILSAGHRGTIYN
;
A
#
# COMPACT_ATOMS: atom_id res chain seq x y z
N MET A 1 -9.26 -13.76 1.47
CA MET A 1 -8.23 -13.03 0.73
C MET A 1 -8.83 -11.78 0.11
N PHE A 2 -8.14 -10.66 0.25
CA PHE A 2 -8.59 -9.40 -0.30
C PHE A 2 -8.12 -9.23 -1.73
N LYS A 3 -8.85 -8.43 -2.48
CA LYS A 3 -8.42 -8.02 -3.82
C LYS A 3 -7.65 -6.72 -3.71
N ILE A 4 -6.70 -6.54 -4.60
CA ILE A 4 -5.87 -5.33 -4.62
C ILE A 4 -6.32 -4.43 -5.76
N LYS A 5 -6.51 -3.16 -5.46
CA LYS A 5 -6.75 -2.13 -6.47
C LYS A 5 -5.71 -1.04 -6.32
N LEU A 6 -5.28 -0.49 -7.43
CA LEU A 6 -4.27 0.58 -7.43
C LEU A 6 -4.91 1.87 -7.93
N THR A 7 -4.64 2.95 -7.22
CA THR A 7 -5.04 4.27 -7.73
C THR A 7 -4.13 4.67 -8.88
N SER A 8 -4.53 5.68 -9.61
CA SER A 8 -3.70 6.22 -10.69
C SER A 8 -2.35 6.70 -10.15
N LYS A 9 -2.38 7.32 -8.98
CA LYS A 9 -1.15 7.78 -8.34
C LYS A 9 -0.24 6.61 -8.03
N ALA A 10 -0.78 5.54 -7.42
CA ALA A 10 0.01 4.37 -7.09
C ALA A 10 0.60 3.74 -8.35
N LYS A 11 -0.18 3.66 -9.41
CA LYS A 11 0.32 3.10 -10.66
C LYS A 11 1.48 3.91 -11.21
N ARG A 12 1.37 5.24 -11.17
CA ARG A 12 2.44 6.10 -11.64
C ARG A 12 3.71 5.92 -10.82
N GLU A 13 3.54 5.84 -9.51
CA GLU A 13 4.68 5.68 -8.62
C GLU A 13 5.37 4.35 -8.85
N LEU A 14 4.60 3.29 -9.02
CA LEU A 14 5.18 1.98 -9.25
C LEU A 14 5.93 1.90 -10.57
N ARG A 15 5.44 2.60 -11.59
CA ARG A 15 6.12 2.58 -12.89
C ARG A 15 7.52 3.20 -12.84
N LYS A 16 7.76 4.08 -11.88
CA LYS A 16 9.05 4.74 -11.76
C LYS A 16 10.09 3.91 -11.01
N LEU A 17 9.68 2.81 -10.42
CA LEU A 17 10.58 1.98 -9.64
C LEU A 17 11.37 1.05 -10.53
N SER A 18 12.56 0.66 -10.05
CA SER A 18 13.34 -0.36 -10.72
C SER A 18 12.62 -1.70 -10.62
N LYS A 19 13.11 -2.66 -11.40
CA LYS A 19 12.52 -3.99 -11.40
C LYS A 19 12.61 -4.63 -10.01
N GLU A 20 13.74 -4.48 -9.34
CA GLU A 20 13.93 -5.03 -8.01
C GLU A 20 13.02 -4.37 -6.99
N GLU A 21 12.87 -3.05 -7.11
CA GLU A 21 11.98 -2.33 -6.21
C GLU A 21 10.54 -2.75 -6.41
N LYS A 22 10.14 -2.98 -7.65
CA LYS A 22 8.78 -3.47 -7.93
C LYS A 22 8.54 -4.82 -7.31
N LEU A 23 9.55 -5.70 -7.34
CA LEU A 23 9.41 -7.01 -6.71
C LEU A 23 9.25 -6.90 -5.21
N SER A 24 10.02 -6.01 -4.59
CA SER A 24 9.91 -5.81 -3.14
C SER A 24 8.53 -5.29 -2.76
N ILE A 25 8.05 -4.30 -3.49
CA ILE A 25 6.71 -3.75 -3.25
C ILE A 25 5.65 -4.82 -3.51
N GLY A 26 5.86 -5.64 -4.53
CA GLY A 26 4.92 -6.71 -4.84
C GLY A 26 4.76 -7.70 -3.70
N GLU A 27 5.88 -8.04 -3.04
CA GLU A 27 5.82 -8.93 -1.89
C GLU A 27 5.05 -8.30 -0.73
N ILE A 28 5.26 -7.00 -0.52
CA ILE A 28 4.53 -6.29 0.52
C ILE A 28 3.03 -6.30 0.24
N ILE A 29 2.66 -6.08 -1.01
CA ILE A 29 1.26 -6.08 -1.40
C ILE A 29 0.64 -7.47 -1.21
N GLU A 30 1.41 -8.53 -1.48
CA GLU A 30 0.91 -9.89 -1.25
C GLU A 30 0.61 -10.12 0.22
N GLU A 31 1.44 -9.59 1.12
CA GLU A 31 1.16 -9.68 2.54
C GLU A 31 -0.14 -8.97 2.90
N LEU A 32 -0.37 -7.81 2.28
CA LEU A 32 -1.58 -7.05 2.55
C LEU A 32 -2.82 -7.75 2.03
N LYS A 33 -2.69 -8.52 0.97
CA LYS A 33 -3.82 -9.34 0.48
C LYS A 33 -4.27 -10.34 1.52
N GLU A 34 -3.32 -10.93 2.23
CA GLU A 34 -3.65 -11.93 3.23
C GLU A 34 -4.13 -11.31 4.52
N ASN A 35 -3.50 -10.21 4.94
CA ASN A 35 -3.87 -9.56 6.19
C ASN A 35 -3.64 -8.05 6.11
N PRO A 36 -4.62 -7.30 5.64
CA PRO A 36 -4.44 -5.85 5.50
C PRO A 36 -4.37 -5.11 6.82
N LEU A 37 -4.65 -5.77 7.94
CA LEU A 37 -4.61 -5.10 9.23
C LEU A 37 -3.22 -5.04 9.83
N ILE A 38 -2.20 -5.57 9.14
CA ILE A 38 -0.83 -5.52 9.66
C ILE A 38 -0.23 -4.12 9.59
N GLY A 39 -0.78 -3.23 8.78
CA GLY A 39 -0.29 -1.87 8.72
C GLY A 39 -0.76 -1.04 9.90
N LYS A 40 -0.16 0.13 10.06
CA LYS A 40 -0.55 1.05 11.11
C LYS A 40 -1.54 2.07 10.61
N PRO A 41 -2.61 2.34 11.36
CA PRO A 41 -3.53 3.40 10.97
C PRO A 41 -2.82 4.74 11.00
N LEU A 42 -3.01 5.53 9.96
CA LEU A 42 -2.46 6.88 9.89
C LEU A 42 -3.42 7.91 10.42
N ASP A 43 -4.68 7.57 10.38
CA ASP A 43 -5.72 8.52 10.64
C ASP A 43 -6.71 7.94 11.61
N ARG A 44 -7.11 8.70 12.58
CA ARG A 44 -8.08 8.23 13.55
C ARG A 44 -9.49 8.57 13.16
N GLU A 45 -9.65 9.30 12.07
CA GLU A 45 -10.95 9.86 11.77
C GLU A 45 -11.67 9.09 10.70
N LEU A 46 -12.45 9.80 9.92
CA LEU A 46 -13.36 9.16 8.98
C LEU A 46 -12.66 8.41 7.88
N ILE A 47 -11.51 8.91 7.48
CA ILE A 47 -10.74 8.28 6.40
C ILE A 47 -9.73 7.34 7.03
N ARG A 48 -9.92 6.06 6.84
CA ARG A 48 -9.05 5.07 7.44
C ARG A 48 -7.93 4.71 6.49
N LYS A 49 -6.86 5.45 6.60
CA LYS A 49 -5.65 5.15 5.85
C LYS A 49 -4.70 4.39 6.74
N PHE A 50 -4.00 3.45 6.12
CA PHE A 50 -3.01 2.63 6.79
C PHE A 50 -1.68 2.81 6.12
N SER A 51 -0.61 2.63 6.87
CA SER A 51 0.74 2.63 6.34
C SER A 51 1.43 1.35 6.77
N TYR A 52 2.01 0.64 5.81
CA TYR A 52 2.80 -0.55 6.09
C TYR A 52 4.20 -0.31 5.55
N ARG A 53 5.17 -0.37 6.43
CA ARG A 53 6.55 -0.09 6.09
C ARG A 53 7.41 -1.31 6.32
N VAL A 54 8.19 -1.68 5.29
CA VAL A 54 9.12 -2.78 5.35
C VAL A 54 10.46 -2.27 4.83
N GLY A 55 11.44 -2.14 5.72
CA GLY A 55 12.73 -1.57 5.34
C GLY A 55 12.57 -0.14 4.85
N ILE A 56 13.04 0.12 3.65
CA ILE A 56 12.96 1.45 3.07
C ILE A 56 11.66 1.68 2.29
N TYR A 57 10.83 0.66 2.18
CA TYR A 57 9.60 0.76 1.39
C TYR A 57 8.40 1.03 2.25
N ARG A 58 7.43 1.73 1.68
CA ARG A 58 6.19 2.05 2.37
C ARG A 58 5.03 1.95 1.39
N VAL A 59 3.93 1.41 1.87
CA VAL A 59 2.68 1.33 1.12
C VAL A 59 1.59 1.97 1.95
N ILE A 60 0.86 2.90 1.34
CA ILE A 60 -0.27 3.56 1.99
C ILE A 60 -1.53 3.07 1.31
N TYR A 61 -2.51 2.65 2.11
CA TYR A 61 -3.68 2.00 1.55
C TYR A 61 -4.91 2.21 2.42
N LYS A 62 -6.05 1.91 1.85
CA LYS A 62 -7.34 1.85 2.54
C LYS A 62 -7.89 0.45 2.43
N ILE A 63 -8.72 0.09 3.42
CA ILE A 63 -9.35 -1.22 3.45
C ILE A 63 -10.84 -1.05 3.31
N ASN A 64 -11.43 -1.79 2.38
CA ASN A 64 -12.88 -1.92 2.28
C ASN A 64 -13.22 -3.33 2.73
N GLN A 65 -13.65 -3.45 3.99
CA GLN A 65 -13.96 -4.75 4.57
C GLN A 65 -15.17 -5.39 3.91
N GLN A 66 -16.11 -4.58 3.55
CA GLN A 66 -17.37 -5.07 2.98
C GLN A 66 -17.14 -5.76 1.64
N ASP A 67 -16.35 -5.14 0.78
CA ASP A 67 -16.06 -5.68 -0.54
C ASP A 67 -14.77 -6.48 -0.59
N LYS A 68 -14.06 -6.56 0.53
CA LYS A 68 -12.78 -7.27 0.60
C LYS A 68 -11.78 -6.72 -0.40
N ILE A 69 -11.61 -5.41 -0.39
CA ILE A 69 -10.69 -4.73 -1.28
C ILE A 69 -9.67 -3.93 -0.49
N VAL A 70 -8.41 -4.04 -0.87
CA VAL A 70 -7.34 -3.19 -0.38
C VAL A 70 -6.97 -2.24 -1.52
N LYS A 71 -7.18 -0.96 -1.29
CA LYS A 71 -6.92 0.06 -2.29
C LYS A 71 -5.58 0.72 -1.98
N ILE A 72 -4.61 0.50 -2.84
CA ILE A 72 -3.28 1.07 -2.68
C ILE A 72 -3.30 2.51 -3.17
N LEU A 73 -3.02 3.44 -2.26
CA LEU A 73 -3.05 4.86 -2.56
C LEU A 73 -1.69 5.36 -2.99
N SER A 74 -0.63 4.80 -2.42
CA SER A 74 0.73 5.25 -2.69
C SER A 74 1.69 4.13 -2.32
N ALA A 75 2.79 4.01 -3.05
CA ALA A 75 3.77 2.96 -2.78
C ALA A 75 5.13 3.39 -3.31
N GLY A 76 6.18 3.07 -2.54
CA GLY A 76 7.54 3.37 -2.98
C GLY A 76 8.50 3.48 -1.82
N HIS A 77 9.60 4.18 -2.05
CA HIS A 77 10.59 4.48 -1.03
C HIS A 77 10.01 5.44 -0.02
N ARG A 78 10.38 5.25 1.24
CA ARG A 78 9.89 6.16 2.27
C ARG A 78 10.38 7.59 2.04
N GLY A 79 11.46 7.79 1.31
CA GLY A 79 11.96 9.13 1.01
C GLY A 79 11.16 9.87 -0.05
N THR A 80 10.33 9.17 -0.80
CA THR A 80 9.56 9.75 -1.89
C THR A 80 8.06 9.75 -1.61
N ILE A 81 7.64 9.10 -0.53
CA ILE A 81 6.23 9.02 -0.18
C ILE A 81 5.95 9.89 1.02
N TYR A 82 5.04 10.80 0.86
CA TYR A 82 4.57 11.63 1.96
C TYR A 82 3.11 11.40 2.20
N ASN A 83 2.80 11.44 3.44
CA ASN A 83 1.41 11.30 3.87
C ASN A 83 0.60 12.52 3.57
#